data_40af9428ab5ca898debdd506a4cc937b
#
_entry.id   40af9428ab5ca898debdd506a4cc937b
#
_cell.length_a   1.000
_cell.length_b   1.000
_cell.length_c   1.000
_cell.angle_alpha   90.00
_cell.angle_beta   90.00
_cell.angle_gamma   90.00
#
_symmetry.space_group_name_H-M   'P 1'
#
loop_
_entity.id
_entity.type
_entity.pdbx_description
1 polymer ?
#
loop_
_entity_poly.entity_id
_entity_poly.type
_entity_poly.pdbx_seq_one_letter_code
_entity_poly.pdbx_strand_id
1 'polypeptide(L)'
;KIVKLAKNKNILTLLDNTWGTALYLKPLKIGFDMSFCSATKYLSGHSDAMGGTLSVNKKVFKKIMFFYKLSGYRMSADEAYLIIRGLRTLDVRLKSHQENTKKIISFLNRQKKIKEVLYPHKPSSKNYKLWKKYYSGATGLLSIVIKSKNKSSVIKFVNSLELFGIGYSWGGFESL
;
A
#
# COMPACT_ATOMS: atom_id res chain seq x y z
N LYS A 1 10.51 -5.10 16.36
CA LYS A 1 11.51 -6.19 16.43
C LYS A 1 12.55 -6.08 15.31
N ILE A 2 12.16 -6.05 14.01
CA ILE A 2 13.07 -6.01 12.84
C ILE A 2 14.08 -4.86 12.97
N VAL A 3 13.62 -3.63 13.18
CA VAL A 3 14.48 -2.44 13.34
C VAL A 3 15.51 -2.63 14.46
N LYS A 4 15.11 -3.19 15.61
CA LYS A 4 16.04 -3.44 16.72
C LYS A 4 17.11 -4.47 16.35
N LEU A 5 16.72 -5.56 15.68
CA LEU A 5 17.66 -6.60 15.23
C LEU A 5 18.64 -6.05 14.18
N ALA A 6 18.14 -5.29 13.21
CA ALA A 6 18.97 -4.68 12.17
C ALA A 6 19.98 -3.68 12.75
N LYS A 7 19.55 -2.83 13.69
CA LYS A 7 20.44 -1.87 14.37
C LYS A 7 21.57 -2.55 15.13
N ASN A 8 21.25 -3.65 15.84
CA ASN A 8 22.29 -4.41 16.57
C ASN A 8 23.35 -5.04 15.66
N LYS A 9 23.04 -5.18 14.37
CA LYS A 9 23.93 -5.77 13.36
C LYS A 9 24.44 -4.73 12.34
N ASN A 10 24.24 -3.44 12.59
CA ASN A 10 24.58 -2.35 11.66
C ASN A 10 23.99 -2.52 10.25
N ILE A 11 22.81 -3.14 10.13
CA ILE A 11 22.11 -3.34 8.87
C ILE A 11 21.15 -2.18 8.65
N LEU A 12 21.18 -1.57 7.47
CA LEU A 12 20.22 -0.53 7.07
C LEU A 12 18.85 -1.18 6.79
N THR A 13 17.80 -0.45 7.16
CA THR A 13 16.42 -0.89 7.01
C THR A 13 15.66 -0.01 6.03
N LEU A 14 14.96 -0.65 5.09
CA LEU A 14 14.03 -0.01 4.18
C LEU A 14 12.67 -0.67 4.32
N LEU A 15 11.61 0.14 4.42
CA LEU A 15 10.23 -0.34 4.39
C LEU A 15 9.55 0.15 3.11
N ASP A 16 8.96 -0.78 2.36
CA ASP A 16 7.97 -0.42 1.35
C ASP A 16 6.67 -0.03 2.05
N ASN A 17 6.37 1.26 2.01
CA ASN A 17 5.22 1.88 2.64
C ASN A 17 4.12 2.25 1.65
N THR A 18 4.12 1.63 0.47
CA THR A 18 3.15 1.93 -0.59
C THR A 18 1.71 1.74 -0.12
N TRP A 19 1.43 0.67 0.64
CA TRP A 19 0.10 0.39 1.16
C TRP A 19 -0.33 1.39 2.25
N GLY A 20 0.55 1.71 3.19
CA GLY A 20 0.22 2.60 4.32
C GLY A 20 0.28 4.09 3.97
N THR A 21 1.06 4.45 3.00
CA THR A 21 1.48 5.82 2.69
C THR A 21 2.06 6.57 3.90
N ALA A 22 2.54 7.79 3.70
CA ALA A 22 3.03 8.62 4.81
C ALA A 22 1.90 9.14 5.72
N LEU A 23 0.64 9.02 5.30
CA LEU A 23 -0.50 9.42 6.13
C LEU A 23 -0.76 8.41 7.25
N TYR A 24 -0.77 7.12 6.93
CA TYR A 24 -1.21 6.10 7.88
C TYR A 24 -0.07 5.36 8.57
N LEU A 25 1.14 5.34 7.99
CA LEU A 25 2.32 4.77 8.63
C LEU A 25 3.52 5.69 8.43
N LYS A 26 4.28 5.92 9.49
CA LYS A 26 5.47 6.79 9.49
C LYS A 26 6.74 5.98 9.81
N PRO A 27 7.33 5.25 8.82
CA PRO A 27 8.43 4.31 9.05
C PRO A 27 9.65 4.94 9.72
N LEU A 28 10.05 6.15 9.31
CA LEU A 28 11.20 6.84 9.92
C LEU A 28 10.99 7.13 11.41
N LYS A 29 9.74 7.45 11.82
CA LYS A 29 9.40 7.64 13.25
C LYS A 29 9.46 6.34 14.05
N ILE A 30 9.22 5.20 13.39
CA ILE A 30 9.32 3.85 14.01
C ILE A 30 10.78 3.39 14.08
N GLY A 31 11.69 4.09 13.39
CA GLY A 31 13.14 3.87 13.42
C GLY A 31 13.73 3.16 12.21
N PHE A 32 12.98 2.99 11.13
CA PHE A 32 13.55 2.59 9.85
C PHE A 32 14.47 3.69 9.30
N ASP A 33 15.48 3.29 8.55
CA ASP A 33 16.42 4.22 7.94
C ASP A 33 15.85 4.84 6.67
N MET A 34 15.03 4.09 5.94
CA MET A 34 14.45 4.46 4.66
C MET A 34 12.99 4.00 4.56
N SER A 35 12.19 4.79 3.85
CA SER A 35 10.80 4.49 3.50
C SER A 35 10.60 4.72 2.02
N PHE A 36 10.25 3.67 1.29
CA PHE A 36 9.88 3.70 -0.11
C PHE A 36 8.35 3.76 -0.26
N CYS A 37 7.86 4.49 -1.26
CA CYS A 37 6.48 4.40 -1.73
C CYS A 37 6.47 4.38 -3.25
N SER A 38 5.80 3.39 -3.85
CA SER A 38 5.43 3.46 -5.25
C SER A 38 4.39 4.57 -5.44
N ALA A 39 4.84 5.67 -6.04
CA ALA A 39 3.98 6.83 -6.28
C ALA A 39 2.92 6.55 -7.35
N THR A 40 3.16 5.55 -8.19
CA THR A 40 2.21 4.97 -9.16
C THR A 40 0.87 4.56 -8.54
N LYS A 41 0.86 4.23 -7.24
CA LYS A 41 -0.31 3.73 -6.51
C LYS A 41 -1.12 4.90 -5.91
N TYR A 42 -1.33 4.89 -4.61
CA TYR A 42 -2.15 5.91 -3.92
C TYR A 42 -1.65 7.35 -4.05
N LEU A 43 -0.34 7.58 -4.21
CA LEU A 43 0.18 8.95 -4.25
C LEU A 43 -0.31 9.68 -5.51
N SER A 44 -0.21 9.09 -6.71
CA SER A 44 -0.86 9.62 -7.92
C SER A 44 -2.37 9.42 -7.87
N GLY A 45 -2.80 8.18 -7.63
CA GLY A 45 -4.19 7.79 -7.43
C GLY A 45 -5.07 7.87 -8.68
N HIS A 46 -4.50 8.07 -9.86
CA HIS A 46 -5.22 8.31 -11.11
C HIS A 46 -4.81 7.38 -12.24
N SER A 47 -3.92 6.42 -11.99
CA SER A 47 -3.43 5.42 -12.97
C SER A 47 -2.76 6.02 -14.21
N ASP A 48 -2.26 7.25 -14.10
CA ASP A 48 -1.72 8.08 -15.19
C ASP A 48 -0.25 8.45 -15.01
N ALA A 49 0.41 7.99 -13.93
CA ALA A 49 1.81 8.29 -13.66
C ALA A 49 2.54 7.09 -13.05
N MET A 50 3.79 6.94 -13.42
CA MET A 50 4.70 5.93 -12.86
C MET A 50 5.84 6.60 -12.11
N GLY A 51 6.09 6.16 -10.88
CA GLY A 51 7.21 6.70 -10.12
C GLY A 51 7.33 6.12 -8.73
N GLY A 52 8.41 6.51 -8.06
CA GLY A 52 8.68 6.13 -6.69
C GLY A 52 9.21 7.30 -5.88
N THR A 53 8.95 7.26 -4.59
CA THR A 53 9.53 8.21 -3.63
C THR A 53 10.34 7.47 -2.58
N LEU A 54 11.49 8.02 -2.23
CA LEU A 54 12.34 7.49 -1.16
C LEU A 54 12.58 8.57 -0.11
N SER A 55 12.01 8.36 1.06
CA SER A 55 12.28 9.19 2.24
C SER A 55 13.36 8.52 3.10
N VAL A 56 14.35 9.28 3.55
CA VAL A 56 15.48 8.74 4.29
C VAL A 56 15.77 9.56 5.56
N ASN A 57 16.37 8.92 6.57
CA ASN A 57 16.86 9.62 7.74
C ASN A 57 18.19 10.35 7.46
N LYS A 58 18.59 11.22 8.39
CA LYS A 58 19.82 12.02 8.25
C LYS A 58 21.09 11.17 8.09
N LYS A 59 21.13 9.97 8.70
CA LYS A 59 22.30 9.07 8.70
C LYS A 59 22.67 8.63 7.28
N VAL A 60 21.68 8.31 6.44
CA VAL A 60 21.91 7.78 5.09
C VAL A 60 21.73 8.84 4.00
N PHE A 61 21.23 10.02 4.33
CA PHE A 61 20.86 11.07 3.38
C PHE A 61 22.01 11.44 2.41
N LYS A 62 23.20 11.74 2.93
CA LYS A 62 24.34 12.15 2.09
C LYS A 62 24.72 11.08 1.07
N LYS A 63 24.75 9.80 1.50
CA LYS A 63 25.07 8.66 0.63
C LYS A 63 24.03 8.46 -0.48
N ILE A 64 22.76 8.53 -0.12
CA ILE A 64 21.66 8.37 -1.08
C ILE A 64 21.63 9.54 -2.06
N MET A 65 21.81 10.78 -1.60
CA MET A 65 21.86 11.95 -2.48
C MET A 65 23.05 11.94 -3.43
N PHE A 66 24.20 11.46 -2.98
CA PHE A 66 25.36 11.28 -3.85
C PHE A 66 25.05 10.31 -4.99
N PHE A 67 24.53 9.12 -4.65
CA PHE A 67 24.13 8.11 -5.64
C PHE A 67 23.06 8.65 -6.60
N TYR A 68 22.02 9.31 -6.08
CA TYR A 68 20.96 9.90 -6.86
C TYR A 68 21.46 10.90 -7.90
N LYS A 69 22.40 11.77 -7.51
CA LYS A 69 23.01 12.74 -8.42
C LYS A 69 23.89 12.07 -9.48
N LEU A 70 24.65 11.05 -9.09
CA LEU A 70 25.57 10.35 -9.99
C LEU A 70 24.84 9.47 -11.00
N SER A 71 23.81 8.75 -10.58
CA SER A 71 23.09 7.79 -11.42
C SER A 71 22.16 8.44 -12.44
N GLY A 72 21.71 9.68 -12.19
CA GLY A 72 20.74 10.36 -13.04
C GLY A 72 19.33 9.75 -13.02
N TYR A 73 19.06 8.74 -12.19
CA TYR A 73 17.74 8.14 -12.04
C TYR A 73 16.74 9.14 -11.44
N ARG A 74 16.00 9.80 -12.29
CA ARG A 74 15.02 10.82 -11.92
C ARG A 74 13.67 10.54 -12.56
N MET A 75 12.63 10.87 -11.82
CA MET A 75 11.29 10.97 -12.36
C MET A 75 11.23 12.13 -13.36
N SER A 76 10.47 11.99 -14.42
CA SER A 76 10.22 13.11 -15.35
C SER A 76 9.46 14.24 -14.66
N ALA A 77 9.53 15.45 -15.22
CA ALA A 77 8.80 16.59 -14.67
C ALA A 77 7.28 16.39 -14.75
N ASP A 78 6.80 15.78 -15.84
CA ASP A 78 5.37 15.51 -16.06
C ASP A 78 4.82 14.51 -15.04
N GLU A 79 5.52 13.39 -14.82
CA GLU A 79 5.13 12.43 -13.79
C GLU A 79 5.18 13.02 -12.38
N ALA A 80 6.21 13.82 -12.08
CA ALA A 80 6.31 14.51 -10.81
C ALA A 80 5.14 15.48 -10.60
N TYR A 81 4.72 16.21 -11.64
CA TYR A 81 3.57 17.09 -11.60
C TYR A 81 2.26 16.33 -11.32
N LEU A 82 2.01 15.22 -12.04
CA LEU A 82 0.82 14.39 -11.84
C LEU A 82 0.77 13.80 -10.43
N ILE A 83 1.90 13.31 -9.92
CA ILE A 83 2.00 12.78 -8.56
C ILE A 83 1.74 13.87 -7.51
N ILE A 84 2.30 15.09 -7.68
CA ILE A 84 2.04 16.22 -6.77
C ILE A 84 0.56 16.61 -6.81
N ARG A 85 -0.06 16.61 -7.99
CA ARG A 85 -1.50 16.82 -8.14
C ARG A 85 -2.31 15.78 -7.37
N GLY A 86 -1.96 14.48 -7.51
CA GLY A 86 -2.59 13.38 -6.78
C GLY A 86 -2.44 13.51 -5.25
N LEU A 87 -1.27 13.95 -4.76
CA LEU A 87 -1.03 14.16 -3.33
C LEU A 87 -2.00 15.15 -2.68
N ARG A 88 -2.49 16.15 -3.41
CA ARG A 88 -3.43 17.15 -2.88
C ARG A 88 -4.78 16.55 -2.47
N THR A 89 -5.16 15.42 -3.04
CA THR A 89 -6.41 14.72 -2.74
C THR A 89 -6.21 13.40 -1.99
N LEU A 90 -4.98 13.07 -1.62
CA LEU A 90 -4.63 11.78 -1.03
C LEU A 90 -5.45 11.44 0.22
N ASP A 91 -5.61 12.38 1.14
CA ASP A 91 -6.34 12.16 2.41
C ASP A 91 -7.83 11.83 2.15
N VAL A 92 -8.49 12.61 1.30
CA VAL A 92 -9.90 12.41 0.93
C VAL A 92 -10.11 11.07 0.25
N ARG A 93 -9.24 10.73 -0.71
CA ARG A 93 -9.30 9.45 -1.43
C ARG A 93 -9.08 8.26 -0.50
N LEU A 94 -8.09 8.32 0.38
CA LEU A 94 -7.83 7.22 1.32
C LEU A 94 -8.94 7.03 2.34
N LYS A 95 -9.60 8.11 2.79
CA LYS A 95 -10.80 8.02 3.64
C LYS A 95 -11.92 7.31 2.91
N SER A 96 -12.20 7.69 1.66
CA SER A 96 -13.21 7.04 0.82
C SER A 96 -12.88 5.56 0.58
N HIS A 97 -11.64 5.24 0.24
CA HIS A 97 -11.19 3.84 0.12
C HIS A 97 -11.46 3.04 1.40
N GLN A 98 -11.08 3.59 2.55
CA GLN A 98 -11.28 2.90 3.83
C GLN A 98 -12.76 2.64 4.13
N GLU A 99 -13.63 3.61 3.89
CA GLU A 99 -15.07 3.48 4.12
C GLU A 99 -15.72 2.47 3.19
N ASN A 100 -15.39 2.54 1.90
CA ASN A 100 -15.89 1.58 0.90
C ASN A 100 -15.39 0.16 1.21
N THR A 101 -14.14 0.01 1.60
CA THR A 101 -13.58 -1.28 2.00
C THR A 101 -14.31 -1.88 3.20
N LYS A 102 -14.70 -1.08 4.19
CA LYS A 102 -15.51 -1.56 5.33
C LYS A 102 -16.86 -2.12 4.87
N LYS A 103 -17.53 -1.44 3.93
CA LYS A 103 -18.80 -1.91 3.35
C LYS A 103 -18.62 -3.23 2.62
N ILE A 104 -17.59 -3.33 1.77
CA ILE A 104 -17.26 -4.56 1.03
C ILE A 104 -16.91 -5.70 1.99
N ILE A 105 -16.13 -5.48 3.02
CA ILE A 105 -15.80 -6.50 4.03
C ILE A 105 -17.07 -6.97 4.75
N SER A 106 -17.96 -6.05 5.11
CA SER A 106 -19.25 -6.40 5.72
C SER A 106 -20.11 -7.29 4.80
N PHE A 107 -20.14 -7.00 3.52
CA PHE A 107 -20.80 -7.85 2.51
C PHE A 107 -20.13 -9.21 2.38
N LEU A 108 -18.81 -9.26 2.20
CA LEU A 108 -18.04 -10.49 2.02
C LEU A 108 -18.14 -11.45 3.22
N ASN A 109 -18.15 -10.92 4.44
CA ASN A 109 -18.30 -11.73 5.65
C ASN A 109 -19.64 -12.48 5.73
N ARG A 110 -20.68 -12.04 5.00
CA ARG A 110 -21.99 -12.69 4.92
C ARG A 110 -22.06 -13.76 3.82
N GLN A 111 -21.05 -13.83 2.96
CA GLN A 111 -21.06 -14.76 1.83
C GLN A 111 -20.56 -16.15 2.25
N LYS A 112 -21.42 -17.17 2.10
CA LYS A 112 -21.11 -18.57 2.48
C LYS A 112 -19.88 -19.15 1.76
N LYS A 113 -19.59 -18.67 0.54
CA LYS A 113 -18.46 -19.10 -0.29
C LYS A 113 -17.13 -18.42 0.08
N ILE A 114 -17.13 -17.39 0.89
CA ILE A 114 -15.91 -16.75 1.38
C ILE A 114 -15.45 -17.46 2.66
N LYS A 115 -14.21 -17.93 2.65
CA LYS A 115 -13.57 -18.56 3.81
C LYS A 115 -13.00 -17.51 4.76
N GLU A 116 -12.32 -16.53 4.21
CA GLU A 116 -11.63 -15.50 4.99
C GLU A 116 -11.45 -14.21 4.17
N VAL A 117 -11.53 -13.07 4.84
CA VAL A 117 -11.14 -11.77 4.30
C VAL A 117 -9.86 -11.34 5.01
N LEU A 118 -8.77 -11.21 4.25
CA LEU A 118 -7.46 -10.82 4.74
C LEU A 118 -7.35 -9.29 4.68
N TYR A 119 -7.50 -8.65 5.83
CA TYR A 119 -7.42 -7.21 5.97
C TYR A 119 -6.98 -6.84 7.39
N PRO A 120 -5.79 -6.23 7.57
CA PRO A 120 -5.23 -6.00 8.91
C PRO A 120 -6.10 -5.13 9.82
N HIS A 121 -6.84 -4.19 9.24
CA HIS A 121 -7.75 -3.28 9.96
C HIS A 121 -9.06 -3.95 10.43
N LYS A 122 -9.36 -5.17 9.98
CA LYS A 122 -10.53 -5.91 10.44
C LYS A 122 -10.35 -6.29 11.93
N PRO A 123 -11.29 -5.95 12.84
CA PRO A 123 -11.14 -6.26 14.28
C PRO A 123 -10.89 -7.73 14.59
N SER A 124 -11.45 -8.65 13.79
CA SER A 124 -11.22 -10.09 13.93
C SER A 124 -9.89 -10.58 13.34
N SER A 125 -9.08 -9.69 12.75
CA SER A 125 -7.74 -10.06 12.25
C SER A 125 -6.80 -10.32 13.41
N LYS A 126 -6.03 -11.42 13.34
CA LYS A 126 -4.96 -11.72 14.30
C LYS A 126 -3.91 -10.60 14.42
N ASN A 127 -3.80 -9.78 13.38
CA ASN A 127 -2.85 -8.67 13.31
C ASN A 127 -3.46 -7.32 13.73
N TYR A 128 -4.75 -7.26 14.10
CA TYR A 128 -5.45 -5.99 14.39
C TYR A 128 -4.78 -5.17 15.50
N LYS A 129 -4.35 -5.80 16.60
CA LYS A 129 -3.65 -5.11 17.71
C LYS A 129 -2.34 -4.49 17.24
N LEU A 130 -1.60 -5.19 16.38
CA LEU A 130 -0.33 -4.72 15.82
C LEU A 130 -0.59 -3.58 14.81
N TRP A 131 -1.60 -3.71 13.95
CA TRP A 131 -2.03 -2.66 13.05
C TRP A 131 -2.40 -1.38 13.83
N LYS A 132 -3.28 -1.48 14.82
CA LYS A 132 -3.73 -0.34 15.65
C LYS A 132 -2.57 0.37 16.37
N LYS A 133 -1.49 -0.35 16.67
CA LYS A 133 -0.29 0.24 17.29
C LYS A 133 0.49 1.14 16.36
N TYR A 134 0.55 0.83 15.06
CA TYR A 134 1.45 1.49 14.12
C TYR A 134 0.75 2.32 13.05
N TYR A 135 -0.47 1.97 12.70
CA TYR A 135 -1.23 2.63 11.64
C TYR A 135 -2.33 3.51 12.20
N SER A 136 -2.52 4.69 11.60
CA SER A 136 -3.63 5.60 11.94
C SER A 136 -4.85 5.42 11.04
N GLY A 137 -4.76 4.61 10.00
CA GLY A 137 -5.84 4.35 9.05
C GLY A 137 -5.55 3.11 8.21
N ALA A 138 -6.39 2.84 7.24
CA ALA A 138 -6.29 1.72 6.34
C ALA A 138 -6.70 2.11 4.92
N THR A 139 -6.32 1.31 3.94
CA THR A 139 -6.49 1.60 2.51
C THR A 139 -7.45 0.63 1.84
N GLY A 140 -7.63 0.72 0.52
CA GLY A 140 -8.60 -0.06 -0.23
C GLY A 140 -8.20 -1.49 -0.53
N LEU A 141 -6.92 -1.83 -0.45
CA LEU A 141 -6.42 -3.14 -0.86
C LEU A 141 -6.70 -4.22 0.20
N LEU A 142 -7.47 -5.23 -0.17
CA LEU A 142 -7.76 -6.42 0.63
C LEU A 142 -7.58 -7.69 -0.20
N SER A 143 -7.56 -8.84 0.44
CA SER A 143 -7.59 -10.14 -0.23
C SER A 143 -8.67 -11.01 0.36
N ILE A 144 -9.20 -11.93 -0.45
CA ILE A 144 -10.19 -12.92 -0.03
C ILE A 144 -9.70 -14.34 -0.27
N VAL A 145 -10.07 -15.23 0.63
CA VAL A 145 -9.89 -16.67 0.47
C VAL A 145 -11.25 -17.27 0.17
N ILE A 146 -11.40 -17.86 -1.02
CA ILE A 146 -12.63 -18.48 -1.47
C ILE A 146 -12.66 -19.96 -1.06
N LYS A 147 -13.80 -20.45 -0.57
CA LYS A 147 -14.02 -21.87 -0.35
C LYS A 147 -14.19 -22.55 -1.71
N SER A 148 -13.12 -23.16 -2.20
CA SER A 148 -13.12 -23.87 -3.48
C SER A 148 -12.35 -25.17 -3.36
N LYS A 149 -12.78 -26.18 -4.14
CA LYS A 149 -12.11 -27.48 -4.23
C LYS A 149 -10.95 -27.46 -5.24
N ASN A 150 -10.97 -26.53 -6.19
CA ASN A 150 -9.98 -26.47 -7.27
C ASN A 150 -9.78 -25.05 -7.80
N LYS A 151 -8.65 -24.86 -8.51
CA LYS A 151 -8.25 -23.58 -9.12
C LYS A 151 -9.25 -23.12 -10.20
N SER A 152 -9.82 -24.04 -10.97
CA SER A 152 -10.75 -23.70 -12.06
C SER A 152 -11.98 -22.95 -11.56
N SER A 153 -12.55 -23.34 -10.40
CA SER A 153 -13.67 -22.64 -9.79
C SER A 153 -13.32 -21.21 -9.36
N VAL A 154 -12.08 -20.97 -8.92
CA VAL A 154 -11.62 -19.63 -8.56
C VAL A 154 -11.45 -18.77 -9.81
N ILE A 155 -10.86 -19.32 -10.88
CA ILE A 155 -10.73 -18.65 -12.18
C ILE A 155 -12.11 -18.27 -12.72
N LYS A 156 -13.06 -19.23 -12.71
CA LYS A 156 -14.44 -18.99 -13.15
C LYS A 156 -15.12 -17.87 -12.36
N PHE A 157 -14.90 -17.83 -11.03
CA PHE A 157 -15.41 -16.75 -10.18
C PHE A 157 -14.81 -15.40 -10.59
N VAL A 158 -13.49 -15.30 -10.72
CA VAL A 158 -12.80 -14.04 -11.08
C VAL A 158 -13.27 -13.55 -12.46
N ASN A 159 -13.36 -14.46 -13.44
CA ASN A 159 -13.81 -14.12 -14.81
C ASN A 159 -15.29 -13.72 -14.90
N SER A 160 -16.10 -14.03 -13.88
CA SER A 160 -17.51 -13.63 -13.83
C SER A 160 -17.77 -12.27 -13.16
N LEU A 161 -16.71 -11.59 -12.71
CA LEU A 161 -16.83 -10.25 -12.13
C LEU A 161 -17.06 -9.23 -13.24
N GLU A 162 -18.10 -8.41 -13.09
CA GLU A 162 -18.48 -7.39 -14.08
C GLU A 162 -17.89 -6.02 -13.74
N LEU A 163 -17.79 -5.69 -12.44
CA LEU A 163 -17.33 -4.38 -11.96
C LEU A 163 -15.82 -4.34 -11.68
N PHE A 164 -15.23 -5.50 -11.38
CA PHE A 164 -13.82 -5.61 -11.07
C PHE A 164 -13.04 -6.13 -12.27
N GLY A 165 -12.08 -5.37 -12.74
CA GLY A 165 -11.15 -5.80 -13.77
C GLY A 165 -10.06 -6.72 -13.23
N ILE A 166 -9.38 -7.43 -14.14
CA ILE A 166 -8.16 -8.18 -13.82
C ILE A 166 -6.98 -7.30 -14.21
N GLY A 167 -6.16 -6.91 -13.25
CA GLY A 167 -5.04 -6.02 -13.49
C GLY A 167 -3.87 -6.25 -12.53
N TYR A 168 -2.76 -5.59 -12.79
CA TYR A 168 -1.53 -5.69 -12.00
C TYR A 168 -1.40 -4.59 -10.95
N SER A 169 -2.10 -3.48 -11.15
CA SER A 169 -1.98 -2.29 -10.33
C SER A 169 -3.12 -2.20 -9.33
N TRP A 170 -3.06 -1.19 -8.47
CA TRP A 170 -4.09 -0.87 -7.49
C TRP A 170 -3.87 0.56 -6.98
N GLY A 171 -4.87 1.13 -6.30
CA GLY A 171 -4.78 2.46 -5.70
C GLY A 171 -5.08 3.61 -6.64
N GLY A 172 -5.46 3.33 -7.88
CA GLY A 172 -6.02 4.27 -8.83
C GLY A 172 -7.52 4.44 -8.68
N PHE A 173 -8.19 4.86 -9.74
CA PHE A 173 -9.64 5.06 -9.77
C PHE A 173 -10.41 3.80 -10.17
N GLU A 174 -9.74 2.84 -10.80
CA GLU A 174 -10.34 1.60 -11.26
C GLU A 174 -10.61 0.64 -10.08
N SER A 175 -11.64 -0.17 -10.23
CA SER A 175 -11.91 -1.34 -9.40
C SER A 175 -11.21 -2.57 -10.00
N LEU A 176 -10.16 -3.05 -9.34
CA LEU A 176 -9.33 -4.19 -9.76
C LEU A 176 -9.36 -5.30 -8.72
#